data_4fd8f4584246978ae1a6dc4acf4009e0
#
_entry.id   4fd8f4584246978ae1a6dc4acf4009e0
#
_cell.length_a   1.000
_cell.length_b   1.000
_cell.length_c   1.000
_cell.angle_alpha   90.00
_cell.angle_beta   90.00
_cell.angle_gamma   90.00
#
_symmetry.space_group_name_H-M   'P 1'
#
loop_
_entity.id
_entity.type
_entity.pdbx_description
1 polymer ?
#
loop_
_entity_poly.entity_id
_entity_poly.type
_entity_poly.pdbx_seq_one_letter_code
_entity_poly.pdbx_strand_id
1 'polypeptide(L)'
;RQKPFEPQKHMKYLKFSILGVGIFIFFFSLIFQQSEYIFLFMAITGSIFVGGSGAVIIGGLYWKRGTTAAAWSAMITGSSIAVGGIVIQQIIPDFSINGQMFWGLAMLGSSVVYIMVSMLWKKQSFDMDRMLHRGEYAVEEEIKITRDEPQKGWKVLGMTKEFTRGDKLIYIATYIWTFLWVVVFIIGTIYNLTYEVSDASWMKFWEIYIWVYLFTSIIVIIWFTIGGVINVKEMLSALKTMKRDHSDSGYVIK
;
A
#
# COMPACT_ATOMS: atom_id res chain seq x y z
N ARG A 1 -0.29 0.36 25.14
CA ARG A 1 0.06 -0.38 26.37
C ARG A 1 1.55 -0.30 26.57
N GLN A 2 2.01 0.02 27.78
CA GLN A 2 3.44 0.21 28.06
C GLN A 2 4.21 -1.09 28.38
N LYS A 3 3.51 -2.19 28.58
CA LYS A 3 4.12 -3.50 28.86
C LYS A 3 3.76 -4.53 27.80
N PRO A 4 4.72 -5.32 27.31
CA PRO A 4 4.46 -6.40 26.36
C PRO A 4 3.58 -7.49 27.01
N PHE A 5 2.92 -8.28 26.18
CA PHE A 5 2.22 -9.48 26.64
C PHE A 5 3.23 -10.58 26.97
N GLU A 6 2.91 -11.42 27.93
CA GLU A 6 3.62 -12.69 28.10
C GLU A 6 3.54 -13.49 26.78
N PRO A 7 4.62 -14.16 26.33
CA PRO A 7 4.67 -14.83 25.03
C PRO A 7 3.51 -15.80 24.79
N GLN A 8 3.13 -16.57 25.80
CA GLN A 8 2.01 -17.52 25.71
C GLN A 8 0.66 -16.83 25.52
N LYS A 9 0.42 -15.72 26.24
CA LYS A 9 -0.80 -14.91 26.10
C LYS A 9 -0.83 -14.23 24.75
N HIS A 10 0.31 -13.71 24.27
CA HIS A 10 0.42 -13.10 22.95
C HIS A 10 0.05 -14.08 21.83
N MET A 11 0.61 -15.29 21.87
CA MET A 11 0.31 -16.34 20.90
C MET A 11 -1.17 -16.76 20.93
N LYS A 12 -1.77 -16.82 22.13
CA LYS A 12 -3.20 -17.13 22.28
C LYS A 12 -4.09 -16.06 21.66
N TYR A 13 -3.81 -14.77 21.93
CA TYR A 13 -4.54 -13.66 21.34
C TYR A 13 -4.39 -13.62 19.81
N LEU A 14 -3.19 -13.90 19.29
CA LEU A 14 -2.96 -13.98 17.85
C LEU A 14 -3.83 -15.04 17.19
N LYS A 15 -3.87 -16.25 17.76
CA LYS A 15 -4.73 -17.35 17.26
C LYS A 15 -6.21 -16.98 17.26
N PHE A 16 -6.69 -16.37 18.34
CA PHE A 16 -8.08 -15.92 18.43
C PHE A 16 -8.40 -14.80 17.44
N SER A 17 -7.47 -13.87 17.21
CA SER A 17 -7.63 -12.82 16.22
C SER A 17 -7.74 -13.39 14.79
N ILE A 18 -6.87 -14.35 14.45
CA ILE A 18 -6.91 -15.02 13.14
C ILE A 18 -8.25 -15.75 12.96
N LEU A 19 -8.69 -16.50 13.97
CA LEU A 19 -9.98 -17.21 13.92
C LEU A 19 -11.14 -16.22 13.80
N GLY A 20 -11.14 -15.14 14.58
CA GLY A 20 -12.17 -14.12 14.55
C GLY A 20 -12.27 -13.44 13.18
N VAL A 21 -11.14 -13.08 12.56
CA VAL A 21 -11.10 -12.53 11.21
C VAL A 21 -11.63 -13.55 10.19
N GLY A 22 -11.22 -14.82 10.29
CA GLY A 22 -11.71 -15.88 9.41
C GLY A 22 -13.21 -16.06 9.48
N ILE A 23 -13.79 -16.10 10.69
CA ILE A 23 -15.24 -16.18 10.91
C ILE A 23 -15.93 -14.93 10.33
N PHE A 24 -15.40 -13.75 10.59
CA PHE A 24 -15.95 -12.49 10.05
C PHE A 24 -15.98 -12.51 8.53
N ILE A 25 -14.88 -12.86 7.86
CA ILE A 25 -14.80 -12.91 6.41
C ILE A 25 -15.81 -13.92 5.84
N PHE A 26 -15.92 -15.08 6.47
CA PHE A 26 -16.86 -16.12 6.05
C PHE A 26 -18.32 -15.61 6.07
N PHE A 27 -18.77 -15.09 7.21
CA PHE A 27 -20.15 -14.57 7.31
C PHE A 27 -20.37 -13.33 6.45
N PHE A 28 -19.38 -12.43 6.37
CA PHE A 28 -19.46 -11.27 5.50
C PHE A 28 -19.63 -11.67 4.04
N SER A 29 -18.88 -12.65 3.55
CA SER A 29 -18.97 -13.10 2.16
C SER A 29 -20.33 -13.78 1.81
N LEU A 30 -21.03 -14.35 2.81
CA LEU A 30 -22.36 -14.94 2.61
C LEU A 30 -23.47 -13.90 2.56
N ILE A 31 -23.33 -12.82 3.32
CA ILE A 31 -24.42 -11.82 3.50
C ILE A 31 -24.25 -10.67 2.52
N PHE A 32 -23.01 -10.31 2.20
CA PHE A 32 -22.71 -9.13 1.41
C PHE A 32 -22.99 -9.38 -0.07
N GLN A 33 -23.91 -8.58 -0.63
CA GLN A 33 -24.19 -8.55 -2.07
C GLN A 33 -23.44 -7.40 -2.71
N GLN A 34 -22.76 -7.69 -3.80
CA GLN A 34 -22.02 -6.70 -4.55
C GLN A 34 -22.98 -5.79 -5.34
N SER A 35 -22.95 -4.49 -5.09
CA SER A 35 -23.82 -3.49 -5.70
C SER A 35 -23.24 -2.84 -6.97
N GLU A 36 -21.95 -2.98 -7.18
CA GLU A 36 -21.23 -2.36 -8.29
C GLU A 36 -20.36 -3.37 -9.05
N TYR A 37 -19.81 -2.92 -10.18
CA TYR A 37 -18.77 -3.66 -10.90
C TYR A 37 -17.59 -3.97 -9.97
N ILE A 38 -17.01 -5.17 -10.07
CA ILE A 38 -15.99 -5.69 -9.17
C ILE A 38 -14.81 -4.73 -8.96
N PHE A 39 -14.37 -4.01 -10.00
CA PHE A 39 -13.28 -3.04 -9.89
C PHE A 39 -13.66 -1.80 -9.07
N LEU A 40 -14.89 -1.32 -9.20
CA LEU A 40 -15.38 -0.18 -8.41
C LEU A 40 -15.54 -0.59 -6.94
N PHE A 41 -16.05 -1.80 -6.70
CA PHE A 41 -16.14 -2.35 -5.36
C PHE A 41 -14.76 -2.55 -4.72
N MET A 42 -13.77 -3.06 -5.47
CA MET A 42 -12.40 -3.19 -4.97
C MET A 42 -11.76 -1.82 -4.67
N ALA A 43 -12.05 -0.80 -5.48
CA ALA A 43 -11.56 0.54 -5.23
C ALA A 43 -12.09 1.11 -3.91
N ILE A 44 -13.39 1.01 -3.67
CA ILE A 44 -14.00 1.55 -2.45
C ILE A 44 -13.60 0.75 -1.21
N THR A 45 -13.55 -0.58 -1.28
CA THR A 45 -13.09 -1.42 -0.16
C THR A 45 -11.62 -1.20 0.15
N GLY A 46 -10.78 -1.05 -0.88
CA GLY A 46 -9.39 -0.68 -0.71
C GLY A 46 -9.21 0.67 -0.01
N SER A 47 -10.09 1.64 -0.28
CA SER A 47 -10.02 2.98 0.30
C SER A 47 -10.29 3.02 1.81
N ILE A 48 -10.93 2.00 2.40
CA ILE A 48 -11.08 1.87 3.86
C ILE A 48 -9.70 1.90 4.54
N PHE A 49 -8.71 1.24 3.95
CA PHE A 49 -7.36 1.16 4.49
C PHE A 49 -6.43 2.22 3.92
N VAL A 50 -6.52 2.47 2.62
CA VAL A 50 -5.57 3.32 1.88
C VAL A 50 -6.01 4.79 1.83
N GLY A 51 -7.31 5.07 1.91
CA GLY A 51 -7.86 6.41 1.73
C GLY A 51 -7.27 7.47 2.66
N GLY A 52 -6.96 7.10 3.91
CA GLY A 52 -6.31 8.00 4.87
C GLY A 52 -4.79 7.84 4.96
N SER A 53 -4.25 6.68 4.60
CA SER A 53 -2.85 6.33 4.84
C SER A 53 -1.87 7.15 3.99
N GLY A 54 -2.23 7.52 2.76
CA GLY A 54 -1.39 8.32 1.88
C GLY A 54 -1.01 9.67 2.52
N ALA A 55 -2.00 10.39 3.04
CA ALA A 55 -1.79 11.66 3.73
C ALA A 55 -0.92 11.48 4.99
N VAL A 56 -1.15 10.40 5.76
CA VAL A 56 -0.41 10.08 6.98
C VAL A 56 1.04 9.75 6.69
N ILE A 57 1.30 8.93 5.68
CA ILE A 57 2.66 8.51 5.30
C ILE A 57 3.44 9.71 4.76
N ILE A 58 2.90 10.42 3.76
CA ILE A 58 3.56 11.57 3.16
C ILE A 58 3.76 12.68 4.20
N GLY A 59 2.71 13.02 4.94
CA GLY A 59 2.80 14.06 5.96
C GLY A 59 3.70 13.66 7.13
N GLY A 60 3.71 12.38 7.54
CA GLY A 60 4.57 11.88 8.61
C GLY A 60 6.05 11.86 8.24
N LEU A 61 6.38 11.59 6.97
CA LEU A 61 7.77 11.50 6.50
C LEU A 61 8.37 12.84 6.07
N TYR A 62 7.55 13.77 5.57
CA TYR A 62 8.05 14.99 4.94
C TYR A 62 7.62 16.29 5.65
N TRP A 63 6.65 16.24 6.55
CA TRP A 63 6.12 17.44 7.17
C TRP A 63 6.35 17.48 8.69
N LYS A 64 7.25 18.35 9.13
CA LYS A 64 7.63 18.50 10.57
C LYS A 64 6.47 18.84 11.51
N ARG A 65 5.36 19.38 11.01
CA ARG A 65 4.16 19.71 11.79
C ARG A 65 3.17 18.55 11.92
N GLY A 66 3.44 17.41 11.31
CA GLY A 66 2.60 16.23 11.41
C GLY A 66 2.40 15.82 12.88
N THR A 67 1.15 15.50 13.25
CA THR A 67 0.83 15.08 14.62
C THR A 67 0.12 13.74 14.63
N THR A 68 0.25 12.99 15.72
CA THR A 68 -0.46 11.72 15.91
C THR A 68 -1.99 11.90 15.84
N ALA A 69 -2.50 13.02 16.38
CA ALA A 69 -3.92 13.35 16.31
C ALA A 69 -4.39 13.55 14.86
N ALA A 70 -3.59 14.25 14.04
CA ALA A 70 -3.87 14.43 12.61
C ALA A 70 -3.85 13.10 11.85
N ALA A 71 -2.90 12.22 12.16
CA ALA A 71 -2.81 10.89 11.55
C ALA A 71 -4.08 10.07 11.83
N TRP A 72 -4.50 9.98 13.09
CA TRP A 72 -5.74 9.29 13.45
C TRP A 72 -6.98 9.94 12.82
N SER A 73 -7.08 11.26 12.84
CA SER A 73 -8.22 11.98 12.23
C SER A 73 -8.30 11.70 10.72
N ALA A 74 -7.17 11.72 10.02
CA ALA A 74 -7.13 11.44 8.58
C ALA A 74 -7.54 10.00 8.27
N MET A 75 -7.02 9.02 9.02
CA MET A 75 -7.39 7.61 8.84
C MET A 75 -8.86 7.36 9.11
N ILE A 76 -9.39 7.90 10.20
CA ILE A 76 -10.81 7.77 10.54
C ILE A 76 -11.67 8.44 9.47
N THR A 77 -11.32 9.64 8.99
CA THR A 77 -12.07 10.33 7.93
C THR A 77 -12.09 9.53 6.64
N GLY A 78 -10.91 9.05 6.17
CA GLY A 78 -10.81 8.26 4.95
C GLY A 78 -11.64 6.97 5.03
N SER A 79 -11.50 6.23 6.13
CA SER A 79 -12.26 5.00 6.36
C SER A 79 -13.78 5.27 6.48
N SER A 80 -14.18 6.36 7.15
CA SER A 80 -15.60 6.71 7.31
C SER A 80 -16.26 7.09 5.98
N ILE A 81 -15.56 7.83 5.11
CA ILE A 81 -16.06 8.17 3.78
C ILE A 81 -16.21 6.90 2.94
N ALA A 82 -15.23 5.98 2.97
CA ALA A 82 -15.29 4.73 2.23
C ALA A 82 -16.42 3.82 2.72
N VAL A 83 -16.52 3.59 4.02
CA VAL A 83 -17.61 2.78 4.61
C VAL A 83 -18.97 3.42 4.36
N GLY A 84 -19.06 4.75 4.52
CA GLY A 84 -20.30 5.49 4.21
C GLY A 84 -20.69 5.34 2.75
N GLY A 85 -19.73 5.38 1.83
CA GLY A 85 -19.94 5.14 0.40
C GLY A 85 -20.51 3.75 0.13
N ILE A 86 -19.93 2.69 0.73
CA ILE A 86 -20.44 1.32 0.60
C ILE A 86 -21.88 1.22 1.10
N VAL A 87 -22.16 1.80 2.27
CA VAL A 87 -23.51 1.77 2.87
C VAL A 87 -24.53 2.51 2.00
N ILE A 88 -24.17 3.70 1.50
CA ILE A 88 -25.04 4.49 0.62
C ILE A 88 -25.35 3.72 -0.67
N GLN A 89 -24.36 3.12 -1.30
CA GLN A 89 -24.57 2.33 -2.51
C GLN A 89 -25.41 1.06 -2.31
N GLN A 90 -25.37 0.48 -1.11
CA GLN A 90 -26.26 -0.64 -0.76
C GLN A 90 -27.71 -0.19 -0.56
N ILE A 91 -27.94 1.02 -0.06
CA ILE A 91 -29.29 1.55 0.21
C ILE A 91 -29.89 2.18 -1.06
N ILE A 92 -29.05 2.84 -1.88
CA ILE A 92 -29.47 3.57 -3.08
C ILE A 92 -28.65 3.02 -4.27
N PRO A 93 -29.12 1.99 -4.98
CA PRO A 93 -28.38 1.35 -6.07
C PRO A 93 -28.00 2.30 -7.22
N ASP A 94 -28.83 3.31 -7.49
CA ASP A 94 -28.60 4.29 -8.57
C ASP A 94 -27.85 5.56 -8.10
N PHE A 95 -27.11 5.46 -7.00
CA PHE A 95 -26.36 6.62 -6.50
C PHE A 95 -25.29 7.05 -7.48
N SER A 96 -25.27 8.34 -7.83
CA SER A 96 -24.45 8.87 -8.92
C SER A 96 -22.95 8.84 -8.68
N ILE A 97 -22.49 8.70 -7.41
CA ILE A 97 -21.09 8.63 -7.04
C ILE A 97 -20.66 7.16 -6.99
N ASN A 98 -19.74 6.78 -7.86
CA ASN A 98 -19.21 5.42 -7.92
C ASN A 98 -18.06 5.19 -6.94
N GLY A 99 -17.60 3.94 -6.81
CA GLY A 99 -16.55 3.54 -5.87
C GLY A 99 -15.21 4.26 -6.07
N GLN A 100 -14.83 4.61 -7.31
CA GLN A 100 -13.61 5.37 -7.56
C GLN A 100 -13.73 6.83 -7.12
N MET A 101 -14.89 7.44 -7.29
CA MET A 101 -15.14 8.79 -6.77
C MET A 101 -15.12 8.81 -5.25
N PHE A 102 -15.70 7.82 -4.57
CA PHE A 102 -15.58 7.68 -3.11
C PHE A 102 -14.13 7.51 -2.67
N TRP A 103 -13.33 6.74 -3.43
CA TRP A 103 -11.90 6.64 -3.16
C TRP A 103 -11.20 7.99 -3.26
N GLY A 104 -11.43 8.74 -4.34
CA GLY A 104 -10.92 10.10 -4.51
C GLY A 104 -11.34 11.05 -3.38
N LEU A 105 -12.62 11.03 -3.00
CA LEU A 105 -13.15 11.81 -1.87
C LEU A 105 -12.52 11.42 -0.54
N ALA A 106 -12.29 10.13 -0.29
CA ALA A 106 -11.62 9.66 0.91
C ALA A 106 -10.16 10.15 0.98
N MET A 107 -9.42 10.10 -0.14
CA MET A 107 -8.05 10.62 -0.22
C MET A 107 -7.99 12.15 -0.04
N LEU A 108 -8.84 12.89 -0.71
CA LEU A 108 -8.89 14.36 -0.59
C LEU A 108 -9.35 14.78 0.81
N GLY A 109 -10.44 14.22 1.31
CA GLY A 109 -10.99 14.54 2.62
C GLY A 109 -10.01 14.24 3.75
N SER A 110 -9.36 13.07 3.71
CA SER A 110 -8.33 12.71 4.69
C SER A 110 -7.11 13.62 4.63
N SER A 111 -6.68 14.03 3.44
CA SER A 111 -5.57 14.97 3.26
C SER A 111 -5.88 16.34 3.84
N VAL A 112 -7.07 16.87 3.56
CA VAL A 112 -7.54 18.15 4.11
C VAL A 112 -7.61 18.07 5.63
N VAL A 113 -8.22 17.04 6.19
CA VAL A 113 -8.32 16.85 7.66
C VAL A 113 -6.93 16.71 8.29
N TYR A 114 -6.03 15.95 7.67
CA TYR A 114 -4.64 15.83 8.15
C TYR A 114 -3.97 17.21 8.26
N ILE A 115 -4.05 18.01 7.21
CA ILE A 115 -3.48 19.36 7.18
C ILE A 115 -4.12 20.25 8.23
N MET A 116 -5.45 20.31 8.28
CA MET A 116 -6.19 21.16 9.22
C MET A 116 -5.87 20.81 10.67
N VAL A 117 -5.94 19.54 11.04
CA VAL A 117 -5.65 19.11 12.42
C VAL A 117 -4.18 19.32 12.77
N SER A 118 -3.25 19.10 11.84
CA SER A 118 -1.82 19.38 12.05
C SER A 118 -1.54 20.87 12.25
N MET A 119 -2.32 21.75 11.64
CA MET A 119 -2.16 23.20 11.79
C MET A 119 -2.81 23.73 13.07
N LEU A 120 -3.98 23.20 13.45
CA LEU A 120 -4.77 23.66 14.59
C LEU A 120 -4.26 23.07 15.91
N TRP A 121 -3.67 21.87 15.88
CA TRP A 121 -3.22 21.20 17.10
C TRP A 121 -1.85 21.72 17.53
N LYS A 122 -1.81 22.54 18.57
CA LYS A 122 -0.56 23.03 19.17
C LYS A 122 0.17 21.87 19.83
N LYS A 123 1.20 21.33 19.19
CA LYS A 123 2.12 20.36 19.79
C LYS A 123 3.57 20.69 19.41
N GLN A 124 4.51 20.20 20.22
CA GLN A 124 5.94 20.28 19.93
C GLN A 124 6.24 19.73 18.54
N SER A 125 7.12 20.39 17.80
CA SER A 125 7.56 19.91 16.51
C SER A 125 8.12 18.48 16.67
N PHE A 126 7.68 17.59 15.81
CA PHE A 126 8.19 16.23 15.77
C PHE A 126 9.65 16.23 15.29
N ASP A 127 10.52 15.57 16.04
CA ASP A 127 11.92 15.44 15.67
C ASP A 127 12.07 14.39 14.54
N MET A 128 12.00 14.88 13.30
CA MET A 128 12.15 14.05 12.11
C MET A 128 13.56 13.54 11.94
N ASP A 129 14.57 14.28 12.40
CA ASP A 129 15.97 13.91 12.24
C ASP A 129 16.27 12.69 13.12
N ARG A 130 15.65 12.61 14.31
CA ARG A 130 15.69 11.42 15.16
C ARG A 130 14.99 10.22 14.52
N MET A 131 13.80 10.41 13.94
CA MET A 131 13.04 9.33 13.30
C MET A 131 13.76 8.79 12.05
N LEU A 132 14.39 9.66 11.28
CA LEU A 132 15.07 9.33 10.03
C LEU A 132 16.56 9.04 10.23
N HIS A 133 17.02 8.92 11.48
CA HIS A 133 18.43 8.69 11.84
C HIS A 133 19.41 9.65 11.12
N ARG A 134 19.05 10.94 11.06
CA ARG A 134 19.85 11.98 10.39
C ARG A 134 20.62 12.86 11.38
N GLY A 135 21.69 13.47 10.92
CA GLY A 135 22.48 14.41 11.74
C GLY A 135 23.09 13.74 12.97
N GLU A 136 22.76 14.23 14.17
CA GLU A 136 23.25 13.70 15.45
C GLU A 136 22.78 12.27 15.76
N TYR A 137 21.67 11.85 15.14
CA TYR A 137 21.08 10.52 15.33
C TYR A 137 21.48 9.51 14.25
N ALA A 138 22.38 9.89 13.34
CA ALA A 138 22.83 9.00 12.27
C ALA A 138 23.62 7.83 12.86
N VAL A 139 23.27 6.59 12.49
CA VAL A 139 23.99 5.39 12.90
C VAL A 139 25.31 5.34 12.13
N GLU A 140 26.43 5.01 12.79
CA GLU A 140 27.76 5.00 12.18
C GLU A 140 27.85 4.14 10.91
N GLU A 141 27.07 3.06 10.82
CA GLU A 141 26.98 2.22 9.64
C GLU A 141 26.28 2.94 8.46
N GLU A 142 25.22 3.72 8.72
CA GLU A 142 24.57 4.53 7.70
C GLU A 142 25.43 5.70 7.25
N ILE A 143 26.24 6.27 8.16
CA ILE A 143 27.21 7.32 7.82
C ILE A 143 28.26 6.80 6.84
N LYS A 144 28.76 5.57 7.02
CA LYS A 144 29.70 4.93 6.08
C LYS A 144 29.06 4.70 4.71
N ILE A 145 27.82 4.24 4.67
CA ILE A 145 27.07 4.00 3.41
C ILE A 145 26.77 5.33 2.69
N THR A 146 26.48 6.41 3.44
CA THR A 146 26.13 7.72 2.85
C THR A 146 27.36 8.56 2.48
N ARG A 147 28.51 8.35 3.13
CA ARG A 147 29.77 9.01 2.80
C ARG A 147 30.52 8.42 1.62
N ASP A 148 30.23 7.17 1.27
CA ASP A 148 30.83 6.52 0.11
C ASP A 148 30.15 6.99 -1.18
N GLU A 149 30.72 8.02 -1.79
CA GLU A 149 30.53 8.55 -3.14
C GLU A 149 29.12 9.06 -3.51
N PRO A 150 29.01 10.21 -4.19
CA PRO A 150 27.75 10.63 -4.79
C PRO A 150 27.25 9.49 -5.70
N GLN A 151 26.04 9.01 -5.42
CA GLN A 151 25.43 7.92 -6.18
C GLN A 151 25.38 8.32 -7.67
N LYS A 152 26.29 7.76 -8.47
CA LYS A 152 26.37 7.99 -9.91
C LYS A 152 25.87 6.76 -10.67
N GLY A 153 25.21 6.99 -11.80
CA GLY A 153 24.72 5.92 -12.67
C GLY A 153 23.59 5.11 -12.05
N TRP A 154 23.62 3.81 -12.21
CA TRP A 154 22.56 2.87 -11.78
C TRP A 154 22.30 2.87 -10.26
N LYS A 155 23.23 3.31 -9.45
CA LYS A 155 23.04 3.43 -8.00
C LYS A 155 22.00 4.49 -7.64
N VAL A 156 21.78 5.51 -8.48
CA VAL A 156 20.75 6.54 -8.29
C VAL A 156 19.35 5.91 -8.31
N LEU A 157 19.15 4.82 -9.04
CA LEU A 157 17.91 4.08 -9.10
C LEU A 157 17.74 3.08 -7.94
N GLY A 158 18.61 3.10 -6.92
CA GLY A 158 18.52 2.21 -5.77
C GLY A 158 19.09 0.79 -6.01
N MET A 159 19.75 0.54 -7.14
CA MET A 159 20.37 -0.74 -7.42
C MET A 159 21.70 -0.87 -6.67
N THR A 160 21.73 -1.69 -5.63
CA THR A 160 22.93 -1.99 -4.83
C THR A 160 23.77 -3.12 -5.46
N LYS A 161 24.94 -3.40 -4.84
CA LYS A 161 25.80 -4.52 -5.26
C LYS A 161 25.17 -5.90 -5.05
N GLU A 162 24.13 -5.99 -4.22
CA GLU A 162 23.42 -7.22 -3.90
C GLU A 162 22.50 -7.69 -5.04
N PHE A 163 22.15 -6.77 -5.94
CA PHE A 163 21.31 -7.09 -7.10
C PHE A 163 22.06 -8.02 -8.08
N THR A 164 21.54 -9.22 -8.28
CA THR A 164 21.99 -10.11 -9.34
C THR A 164 21.67 -9.52 -10.73
N ARG A 165 22.19 -10.11 -11.80
CA ARG A 165 21.84 -9.67 -13.17
C ARG A 165 20.35 -9.84 -13.46
N GLY A 166 19.74 -10.92 -12.93
CA GLY A 166 18.31 -11.18 -13.06
C GLY A 166 17.47 -10.13 -12.34
N ASP A 167 17.84 -9.79 -11.10
CA ASP A 167 17.13 -8.78 -10.30
C ASP A 167 17.16 -7.42 -10.98
N LYS A 168 18.31 -7.03 -11.54
CA LYS A 168 18.45 -5.77 -12.31
C LYS A 168 17.56 -5.75 -13.54
N LEU A 169 17.47 -6.87 -14.26
CA LEU A 169 16.61 -6.95 -15.43
C LEU A 169 15.13 -6.81 -15.05
N ILE A 170 14.69 -7.52 -14.02
CA ILE A 170 13.31 -7.44 -13.54
C ILE A 170 13.00 -6.01 -13.04
N TYR A 171 13.91 -5.42 -12.29
CA TYR A 171 13.76 -4.07 -11.77
C TYR A 171 13.61 -3.03 -12.90
N ILE A 172 14.48 -3.08 -13.90
CA ILE A 172 14.42 -2.20 -15.07
C ILE A 172 13.14 -2.46 -15.88
N ALA A 173 12.78 -3.72 -16.10
CA ALA A 173 11.55 -4.08 -16.82
C ALA A 173 10.31 -3.50 -16.13
N THR A 174 10.25 -3.51 -14.80
CA THR A 174 9.15 -2.92 -14.04
C THR A 174 9.05 -1.41 -14.24
N TYR A 175 10.19 -0.69 -14.23
CA TYR A 175 10.20 0.75 -14.51
C TYR A 175 9.78 1.06 -15.95
N ILE A 176 10.31 0.31 -16.93
CA ILE A 176 9.93 0.48 -18.35
C ILE A 176 8.44 0.24 -18.51
N TRP A 177 7.89 -0.81 -17.90
CA TRP A 177 6.46 -1.12 -17.93
C TRP A 177 5.62 0.01 -17.36
N THR A 178 5.98 0.51 -16.17
CA THR A 178 5.27 1.62 -15.54
C THR A 178 5.33 2.88 -16.39
N PHE A 179 6.52 3.23 -16.91
CA PHE A 179 6.70 4.41 -17.73
C PHE A 179 5.94 4.33 -19.05
N LEU A 180 5.92 3.16 -19.68
CA LEU A 180 5.13 2.92 -20.89
C LEU A 180 3.65 3.21 -20.66
N TRP A 181 3.06 2.73 -19.56
CA TRP A 181 1.66 3.00 -19.25
C TRP A 181 1.39 4.47 -18.91
N VAL A 182 2.33 5.16 -18.28
CA VAL A 182 2.23 6.62 -18.07
C VAL A 182 2.21 7.35 -19.41
N VAL A 183 3.07 6.97 -20.35
CA VAL A 183 3.09 7.56 -21.71
C VAL A 183 1.79 7.27 -22.45
N VAL A 184 1.30 6.02 -22.42
CA VAL A 184 0.01 5.64 -23.03
C VAL A 184 -1.13 6.46 -22.43
N PHE A 185 -1.14 6.63 -21.11
CA PHE A 185 -2.15 7.47 -20.43
C PHE A 185 -2.10 8.93 -20.89
N ILE A 186 -0.91 9.54 -20.92
CA ILE A 186 -0.75 10.94 -21.33
C ILE A 186 -1.19 11.13 -22.79
N ILE A 187 -0.69 10.27 -23.70
CA ILE A 187 -1.04 10.35 -25.12
C ILE A 187 -2.53 10.11 -25.33
N GLY A 188 -3.09 9.07 -24.70
CA GLY A 188 -4.50 8.75 -24.77
C GLY A 188 -5.39 9.87 -24.25
N THR A 189 -5.00 10.50 -23.13
CA THR A 189 -5.72 11.65 -22.58
C THR A 189 -5.68 12.85 -23.51
N ILE A 190 -4.51 13.23 -24.03
CA ILE A 190 -4.38 14.33 -24.98
C ILE A 190 -5.21 14.04 -26.23
N TYR A 191 -5.13 12.83 -26.77
CA TYR A 191 -5.90 12.42 -27.95
C TYR A 191 -7.40 12.53 -27.72
N ASN A 192 -7.89 12.02 -26.57
CA ASN A 192 -9.32 12.06 -26.21
C ASN A 192 -9.84 13.49 -25.95
N LEU A 193 -8.99 14.39 -25.46
CA LEU A 193 -9.35 15.79 -25.25
C LEU A 193 -9.34 16.62 -26.57
N THR A 194 -8.58 16.17 -27.57
CA THR A 194 -8.38 16.89 -28.82
C THR A 194 -9.34 16.42 -29.93
N TYR A 195 -9.70 15.13 -29.89
CA TYR A 195 -10.53 14.50 -30.91
C TYR A 195 -11.72 13.77 -30.27
N GLU A 196 -12.85 13.75 -30.97
CA GLU A 196 -13.98 12.90 -30.60
C GLU A 196 -13.61 11.41 -30.91
N VAL A 197 -13.39 10.65 -29.90
CA VAL A 197 -13.02 9.23 -30.04
C VAL A 197 -14.28 8.38 -30.09
N SER A 198 -14.46 7.61 -31.17
CA SER A 198 -15.62 6.73 -31.33
C SER A 198 -15.61 5.58 -30.31
N ASP A 199 -16.79 5.10 -29.92
CA ASP A 199 -16.95 3.95 -29.03
C ASP A 199 -16.23 2.71 -29.56
N ALA A 200 -16.22 2.52 -30.88
CA ALA A 200 -15.51 1.42 -31.53
C ALA A 200 -13.99 1.48 -31.29
N SER A 201 -13.40 2.68 -31.29
CA SER A 201 -11.98 2.87 -30.99
C SER A 201 -11.67 2.60 -29.53
N TRP A 202 -12.55 3.01 -28.61
CA TRP A 202 -12.45 2.69 -27.20
C TRP A 202 -12.57 1.19 -26.93
N MET A 203 -13.53 0.51 -27.57
CA MET A 203 -13.66 -0.95 -27.43
C MET A 203 -12.40 -1.67 -27.89
N LYS A 204 -11.81 -1.25 -29.03
CA LYS A 204 -10.58 -1.84 -29.54
C LYS A 204 -9.36 -1.59 -28.63
N PHE A 205 -9.27 -0.41 -28.04
CA PHE A 205 -8.25 -0.11 -27.03
C PHE A 205 -8.37 -1.04 -25.82
N TRP A 206 -9.57 -1.22 -25.27
CA TRP A 206 -9.82 -2.08 -24.13
C TRP A 206 -9.61 -3.56 -24.48
N GLU A 207 -9.94 -3.98 -25.67
CA GLU A 207 -9.65 -5.35 -26.14
C GLU A 207 -8.14 -5.62 -26.10
N ILE A 208 -7.33 -4.75 -26.70
CA ILE A 208 -5.86 -4.87 -26.70
C ILE A 208 -5.32 -4.84 -25.27
N TYR A 209 -5.81 -3.92 -24.44
CA TYR A 209 -5.44 -3.78 -23.04
C TYR A 209 -5.67 -5.09 -22.27
N ILE A 210 -6.85 -5.68 -22.40
CA ILE A 210 -7.20 -6.93 -21.72
C ILE A 210 -6.27 -8.07 -22.17
N TRP A 211 -6.00 -8.22 -23.47
CA TRP A 211 -5.11 -9.24 -23.96
C TRP A 211 -3.68 -9.08 -23.46
N VAL A 212 -3.16 -7.86 -23.45
CA VAL A 212 -1.81 -7.57 -22.93
C VAL A 212 -1.72 -7.94 -21.44
N TYR A 213 -2.73 -7.54 -20.64
CA TYR A 213 -2.74 -7.87 -19.22
C TYR A 213 -2.96 -9.36 -18.94
N LEU A 214 -3.81 -10.03 -19.71
CA LEU A 214 -4.03 -11.46 -19.59
C LEU A 214 -2.72 -12.23 -19.82
N PHE A 215 -2.03 -11.92 -20.92
CA PHE A 215 -0.75 -12.57 -21.23
C PHE A 215 0.31 -12.30 -20.16
N THR A 216 0.45 -11.05 -19.74
CA THR A 216 1.37 -10.67 -18.67
C THR A 216 1.03 -11.37 -17.35
N SER A 217 -0.27 -11.45 -17.01
CA SER A 217 -0.73 -12.11 -15.78
C SER A 217 -0.38 -13.60 -15.77
N ILE A 218 -0.51 -14.31 -16.91
CA ILE A 218 -0.13 -15.72 -17.00
C ILE A 218 1.35 -15.91 -16.68
N ILE A 219 2.22 -15.08 -17.26
CA ILE A 219 3.67 -15.12 -17.00
C ILE A 219 3.97 -14.88 -15.53
N VAL A 220 3.35 -13.83 -14.95
CA VAL A 220 3.55 -13.45 -13.54
C VAL A 220 3.04 -14.54 -12.60
N ILE A 221 1.87 -15.13 -12.86
CA ILE A 221 1.31 -16.22 -12.04
C ILE A 221 2.27 -17.42 -12.02
N ILE A 222 2.78 -17.84 -13.17
CA ILE A 222 3.73 -18.96 -13.26
C ILE A 222 4.99 -18.63 -12.45
N TRP A 223 5.55 -17.46 -12.63
CA TRP A 223 6.74 -17.03 -11.92
C TRP A 223 6.54 -16.97 -10.39
N PHE A 224 5.46 -16.32 -9.91
CA PHE A 224 5.14 -16.25 -8.49
C PHE A 224 4.83 -17.63 -7.89
N THR A 225 4.18 -18.52 -8.65
CA THR A 225 3.92 -19.88 -8.19
C THR A 225 5.21 -20.64 -7.95
N ILE A 226 6.15 -20.59 -8.90
CA ILE A 226 7.45 -21.24 -8.76
C ILE A 226 8.22 -20.65 -7.57
N GLY A 227 8.35 -19.33 -7.51
CA GLY A 227 9.03 -18.63 -6.43
C GLY A 227 8.38 -18.92 -5.06
N GLY A 228 7.06 -18.87 -4.99
CA GLY A 228 6.31 -19.17 -3.77
C GLY A 228 6.54 -20.59 -3.26
N VAL A 229 6.56 -21.58 -4.14
CA VAL A 229 6.85 -22.97 -3.75
C VAL A 229 8.28 -23.11 -3.22
N ILE A 230 9.26 -22.45 -3.85
CA ILE A 230 10.65 -22.46 -3.39
C ILE A 230 10.74 -21.84 -1.99
N ASN A 231 10.20 -20.63 -1.81
CA ASN A 231 10.23 -19.91 -0.53
C ASN A 231 9.53 -20.70 0.60
N VAL A 232 8.40 -21.35 0.31
CA VAL A 232 7.71 -22.21 1.29
C VAL A 232 8.59 -23.40 1.70
N LYS A 233 9.26 -24.06 0.73
CA LYS A 233 10.19 -25.16 1.03
C LYS A 233 11.36 -24.70 1.90
N GLU A 234 11.97 -23.56 1.58
CA GLU A 234 13.06 -22.96 2.36
C GLU A 234 12.61 -22.59 3.76
N MET A 235 11.45 -21.95 3.90
CA MET A 235 10.85 -21.62 5.19
C MET A 235 10.61 -22.88 6.04
N LEU A 236 10.01 -23.93 5.47
CA LEU A 236 9.75 -25.17 6.18
C LEU A 236 11.05 -25.89 6.58
N SER A 237 12.09 -25.82 5.75
CA SER A 237 13.41 -26.35 6.07
C SER A 237 14.06 -25.57 7.21
N ALA A 238 14.03 -24.24 7.16
CA ALA A 238 14.55 -23.38 8.22
C ALA A 238 13.83 -23.63 9.56
N LEU A 239 12.50 -23.78 9.53
CA LEU A 239 11.71 -24.08 10.74
C LEU A 239 12.04 -25.42 11.39
N LYS A 240 12.53 -26.42 10.63
CA LYS A 240 12.97 -27.71 11.17
C LYS A 240 14.30 -27.61 11.93
N THR A 241 15.19 -26.71 11.50
CA THR A 241 16.54 -26.56 12.07
C THR A 241 16.63 -25.45 13.11
N MET A 242 15.66 -24.53 13.12
CA MET A 242 15.64 -23.37 14.00
C MET A 242 15.37 -23.76 15.46
N LYS A 243 16.28 -23.40 16.36
CA LYS A 243 16.02 -23.48 17.80
C LYS A 243 14.97 -22.45 18.18
N ARG A 244 13.82 -22.91 18.63
CA ARG A 244 12.74 -22.03 19.08
C ARG A 244 13.08 -21.45 20.43
N ASP A 245 13.23 -20.15 20.53
CA ASP A 245 13.24 -19.43 21.80
C ASP A 245 11.79 -19.09 22.18
N HIS A 246 11.24 -19.83 23.12
CA HIS A 246 9.88 -19.62 23.63
C HIS A 246 9.78 -18.42 24.58
N SER A 247 10.90 -17.84 24.99
CA SER A 247 10.95 -16.65 25.85
C SER A 247 10.90 -15.35 25.04
N ASP A 248 11.21 -15.41 23.75
CA ASP A 248 11.17 -14.24 22.86
C ASP A 248 9.71 -13.90 22.52
N SER A 249 9.27 -12.76 23.03
CA SER A 249 7.93 -12.19 22.73
C SER A 249 7.90 -11.33 21.47
N GLY A 250 9.01 -11.21 20.75
CA GLY A 250 9.18 -10.27 19.64
C GLY A 250 9.28 -8.80 20.09
N TYR A 251 9.45 -8.53 21.38
CA TYR A 251 9.61 -7.18 21.91
C TYR A 251 11.08 -6.77 21.85
N VAL A 252 11.36 -5.75 21.05
CA VAL A 252 12.69 -5.15 20.99
C VAL A 252 12.87 -4.19 22.17
N ILE A 253 13.71 -4.55 23.11
CA ILE A 253 14.12 -3.65 24.18
C ILE A 253 15.03 -2.59 23.56
N LYS A 254 14.58 -1.32 23.57
CA LYS A 254 15.37 -0.17 23.13
C LYS A 254 16.29 0.28 24.24
#